data_844a8699549f1e0962a118c04df911c8
#
_entry.id   844a8699549f1e0962a118c04df911c8
#
_cell.length_a   1.000
_cell.length_b   1.000
_cell.length_c   1.000
_cell.angle_alpha   90.00
_cell.angle_beta   90.00
_cell.angle_gamma   90.00
#
_symmetry.space_group_name_H-M   'P 1'
#
loop_
_entity.id
_entity.type
_entity.pdbx_description
1 polymer ?
#
loop_
_entity_poly.entity_id
_entity_poly.type
_entity_poly.pdbx_seq_one_letter_code
_entity_poly.pdbx_strand_id
1 'polypeptide(L)'
;MNITSLEIAQATMDMFFCLFCLIIFVSIKANNPKQKSMRMFVRLLLIATVLFFGETLAYIFRGNLGLFNILVTRIANLMVFAMNIAMANTYVRYVSSVFVEKGAEVSGNSVKIANIFSCINIFIVVVNLFYPWMYYFDEANYYHRNNSWYVYTLILLVVIFIGAGMAIKYRKYLKKRSFISMMLFSFILIIATVVQSFIYGFSITNLGLGIGSFVMFAAYMYDWSHNGDEHTNMINGSRFDAVIMLIIMLLSMNVSIIACVNVIQQVTKENSEIQSRTIAQMVSAKIENELIKPITVSQTISSDIDIRTYIEGKTREEAESVKDDITNRLVSIGNEFDYERVFVVSDKTRAYYSYDGISKYLDVENDSHDIWYKDYLD
;
A
#
# COMPACT_ATOMS: atom_id res chain seq x y z
N MET A 1 5.14 15.09 7.39
CA MET A 1 4.59 13.77 7.76
C MET A 1 4.16 13.11 6.46
N ASN A 2 4.96 12.19 5.92
CA ASN A 2 4.68 11.54 4.64
C ASN A 2 3.92 10.22 4.87
N ILE A 3 2.68 10.32 5.37
CA ILE A 3 1.82 9.15 5.54
C ILE A 3 1.11 8.89 4.22
N THR A 4 1.23 7.66 3.71
CA THR A 4 0.52 7.24 2.48
C THR A 4 -0.98 7.07 2.76
N SER A 5 -1.81 7.19 1.71
CA SER A 5 -3.27 6.95 1.82
C SER A 5 -3.59 5.57 2.38
N LEU A 6 -2.80 4.57 2.02
CA LEU A 6 -2.96 3.19 2.49
C LEU A 6 -2.71 3.09 3.99
N GLU A 7 -1.70 3.77 4.51
CA GLU A 7 -1.39 3.80 5.95
C GLU A 7 -2.47 4.51 6.76
N ILE A 8 -3.02 5.61 6.24
CA ILE A 8 -4.15 6.31 6.87
C ILE A 8 -5.40 5.41 6.90
N ALA A 9 -5.72 4.76 5.78
CA ALA A 9 -6.85 3.84 5.71
C ALA A 9 -6.70 2.69 6.71
N GLN A 10 -5.51 2.09 6.81
CA GLN A 10 -5.22 1.03 7.76
C GLN A 10 -5.33 1.52 9.21
N ALA A 11 -4.69 2.63 9.55
CA ALA A 11 -4.74 3.20 10.91
C ALA A 11 -6.19 3.55 11.32
N THR A 12 -7.00 4.09 10.39
CA THR A 12 -8.41 4.41 10.64
C THR A 12 -9.23 3.14 10.89
N MET A 13 -9.01 2.09 10.10
CA MET A 13 -9.67 0.80 10.26
C MET A 13 -9.28 0.13 11.58
N ASP A 14 -8.00 0.11 11.93
CA ASP A 14 -7.52 -0.48 13.18
C ASP A 14 -8.04 0.30 14.39
N MET A 15 -8.11 1.62 14.34
CA MET A 15 -8.71 2.45 15.39
C MET A 15 -10.20 2.16 15.56
N PHE A 16 -10.92 1.97 14.44
CA PHE A 16 -12.32 1.54 14.48
C PHE A 16 -12.50 0.20 15.21
N PHE A 17 -11.72 -0.83 14.84
CA PHE A 17 -11.77 -2.13 15.51
C PHE A 17 -11.32 -2.07 16.97
N CYS A 18 -10.36 -1.20 17.30
CA CYS A 18 -9.94 -0.92 18.67
C CYS A 18 -11.12 -0.43 19.52
N LEU A 19 -11.79 0.63 19.07
CA LEU A 19 -12.96 1.19 19.78
C LEU A 19 -14.10 0.18 19.87
N PHE A 20 -14.37 -0.56 18.81
CA PHE A 20 -15.37 -1.61 18.78
C PHE A 20 -15.09 -2.69 19.84
N CYS A 21 -13.88 -3.27 19.86
CA CYS A 21 -13.51 -4.27 20.85
C CYS A 21 -13.54 -3.72 22.28
N LEU A 22 -13.13 -2.47 22.49
CA LEU A 22 -13.12 -1.80 23.78
C LEU A 22 -14.55 -1.61 24.31
N ILE A 23 -15.48 -1.15 23.48
CA ILE A 23 -16.90 -0.95 23.88
C ILE A 23 -17.50 -2.29 24.29
N ILE A 24 -17.31 -3.35 23.49
CA ILE A 24 -17.81 -4.69 23.81
C ILE A 24 -17.17 -5.23 25.10
N PHE A 25 -15.85 -5.06 25.24
CA PHE A 25 -15.09 -5.46 26.43
C PHE A 25 -15.68 -4.81 27.69
N VAL A 26 -15.88 -3.49 27.68
CA VAL A 26 -16.40 -2.75 28.83
C VAL A 26 -17.83 -3.21 29.15
N SER A 27 -18.67 -3.35 28.14
CA SER A 27 -20.06 -3.77 28.29
C SER A 27 -20.20 -5.17 28.88
N ILE A 28 -19.48 -6.16 28.37
CA ILE A 28 -19.56 -7.53 28.91
C ILE A 28 -18.92 -7.60 30.29
N LYS A 29 -17.82 -6.88 30.54
CA LYS A 29 -17.15 -6.87 31.84
C LYS A 29 -17.99 -6.24 32.93
N ALA A 30 -18.73 -5.17 32.62
CA ALA A 30 -19.65 -4.51 33.58
C ALA A 30 -20.70 -5.48 34.13
N ASN A 31 -21.14 -6.47 33.34
CA ASN A 31 -22.07 -7.51 33.75
C ASN A 31 -21.46 -8.65 34.56
N ASN A 32 -20.18 -8.55 34.94
CA ASN A 32 -19.43 -9.49 35.80
C ASN A 32 -19.62 -10.97 35.44
N PRO A 33 -19.15 -11.44 34.28
CA PRO A 33 -19.46 -12.76 33.75
C PRO A 33 -18.92 -13.89 34.63
N LYS A 34 -19.81 -14.75 35.13
CA LYS A 34 -19.45 -15.90 35.98
C LYS A 34 -18.83 -17.05 35.17
N GLN A 35 -19.26 -17.25 33.93
CA GLN A 35 -18.80 -18.33 33.05
C GLN A 35 -17.32 -18.15 32.65
N LYS A 36 -16.55 -19.22 32.68
CA LYS A 36 -15.11 -19.19 32.31
C LYS A 36 -14.91 -18.85 30.84
N SER A 37 -15.77 -19.39 29.96
CA SER A 37 -15.74 -19.10 28.53
C SER A 37 -15.93 -17.60 28.28
N MET A 38 -16.88 -16.97 28.99
CA MET A 38 -17.14 -15.54 28.87
C MET A 38 -15.95 -14.70 29.34
N ARG A 39 -15.32 -15.08 30.45
CA ARG A 39 -14.08 -14.41 30.91
C ARG A 39 -12.93 -14.55 29.91
N MET A 40 -12.85 -15.69 29.19
CA MET A 40 -11.86 -15.85 28.11
C MET A 40 -12.22 -14.98 26.89
N PHE A 41 -13.49 -14.87 26.56
CA PHE A 41 -13.93 -13.96 25.48
C PHE A 41 -13.65 -12.49 25.80
N VAL A 42 -13.91 -12.04 27.03
CA VAL A 42 -13.54 -10.70 27.52
C VAL A 42 -12.04 -10.46 27.40
N ARG A 43 -11.21 -11.47 27.72
CA ARG A 43 -9.74 -11.38 27.53
C ARG A 43 -9.36 -11.26 26.05
N LEU A 44 -10.01 -12.02 25.17
CA LEU A 44 -9.82 -11.89 23.71
C LEU A 44 -10.07 -10.46 23.23
N LEU A 45 -11.20 -9.86 23.66
CA LEU A 45 -11.54 -8.50 23.30
C LEU A 45 -10.51 -7.47 23.82
N LEU A 46 -10.03 -7.66 25.06
CA LEU A 46 -8.99 -6.78 25.60
C LEU A 46 -7.68 -6.89 24.81
N ILE A 47 -7.26 -8.13 24.49
CA ILE A 47 -6.05 -8.37 23.68
C ILE A 47 -6.22 -7.76 22.29
N ALA A 48 -7.38 -7.93 21.65
CA ALA A 48 -7.70 -7.35 20.36
C ALA A 48 -7.65 -5.81 20.40
N THR A 49 -8.21 -5.19 21.44
CA THR A 49 -8.14 -3.73 21.65
C THR A 49 -6.69 -3.25 21.70
N VAL A 50 -5.84 -3.89 22.51
CA VAL A 50 -4.42 -3.54 22.64
C VAL A 50 -3.68 -3.77 21.32
N LEU A 51 -3.98 -4.84 20.60
CA LEU A 51 -3.41 -5.16 19.29
C LEU A 51 -3.73 -4.08 18.27
N PHE A 52 -5.02 -3.73 18.08
CA PHE A 52 -5.45 -2.71 17.13
C PHE A 52 -4.91 -1.33 17.48
N PHE A 53 -4.83 -0.98 18.76
CA PHE A 53 -4.20 0.26 19.21
C PHE A 53 -2.71 0.30 18.86
N GLY A 54 -1.99 -0.79 19.11
CA GLY A 54 -0.58 -0.91 18.73
C GLY A 54 -0.36 -0.79 17.22
N GLU A 55 -1.19 -1.46 16.43
CA GLU A 55 -1.10 -1.36 14.96
C GLU A 55 -1.38 0.06 14.47
N THR A 56 -2.38 0.74 15.01
CA THR A 56 -2.66 2.16 14.71
C THR A 56 -1.44 3.03 14.97
N LEU A 57 -0.78 2.86 16.14
CA LEU A 57 0.45 3.61 16.47
C LEU A 57 1.58 3.25 15.49
N ALA A 58 1.74 1.98 15.15
CA ALA A 58 2.78 1.54 14.21
C ALA A 58 2.63 2.20 12.83
N TYR A 59 1.40 2.36 12.33
CA TYR A 59 1.14 3.04 11.04
C TYR A 59 1.30 4.56 11.12
N ILE A 60 0.85 5.21 12.21
CA ILE A 60 0.94 6.68 12.36
C ILE A 60 2.40 7.15 12.47
N PHE A 61 3.25 6.42 13.18
CA PHE A 61 4.63 6.83 13.45
C PHE A 61 5.67 6.25 12.48
N ARG A 62 5.28 5.32 11.62
CA ARG A 62 6.10 4.75 10.56
C ARG A 62 6.56 5.83 9.57
N GLY A 63 7.81 5.73 9.11
CA GLY A 63 8.39 6.68 8.14
C GLY A 63 8.67 8.08 8.71
N ASN A 64 8.40 8.32 10.01
CA ASN A 64 8.75 9.56 10.67
C ASN A 64 10.07 9.41 11.44
N LEU A 65 10.99 10.34 11.19
CA LEU A 65 12.28 10.39 11.87
C LEU A 65 12.16 11.14 13.20
N GLY A 66 13.08 10.85 14.09
CA GLY A 66 13.12 11.41 15.45
C GLY A 66 13.00 10.30 16.50
N LEU A 67 13.74 10.44 17.59
CA LEU A 67 13.88 9.40 18.62
C LEU A 67 12.52 8.90 19.15
N PHE A 68 11.58 9.80 19.40
CA PHE A 68 10.25 9.45 19.89
C PHE A 68 9.49 8.58 18.86
N ASN A 69 9.45 8.98 17.59
CA ASN A 69 8.74 8.27 16.54
C ASN A 69 9.31 6.86 16.33
N ILE A 70 10.64 6.75 16.29
CA ILE A 70 11.36 5.48 16.16
C ILE A 70 11.02 4.56 17.33
N LEU A 71 11.06 5.09 18.57
CA LEU A 71 10.76 4.30 19.76
C LEU A 71 9.30 3.80 19.76
N VAL A 72 8.35 4.68 19.45
CA VAL A 72 6.93 4.31 19.38
C VAL A 72 6.69 3.26 18.32
N THR A 73 7.25 3.42 17.11
CA THR A 73 7.10 2.44 16.02
C THR A 73 7.62 1.05 16.43
N ARG A 74 8.80 1.00 17.06
CA ARG A 74 9.42 -0.27 17.50
C ARG A 74 8.63 -0.94 18.61
N ILE A 75 8.21 -0.19 19.64
CA ILE A 75 7.39 -0.71 20.75
C ILE A 75 6.03 -1.16 20.25
N ALA A 76 5.39 -0.38 19.38
CA ALA A 76 4.09 -0.70 18.81
C ALA A 76 4.14 -2.02 18.00
N ASN A 77 5.13 -2.20 17.13
CA ASN A 77 5.29 -3.45 16.38
C ASN A 77 5.58 -4.65 17.31
N LEU A 78 6.45 -4.49 18.32
CA LEU A 78 6.70 -5.53 19.32
C LEU A 78 5.40 -5.93 20.04
N MET A 79 4.60 -4.94 20.44
CA MET A 79 3.30 -5.15 21.09
C MET A 79 2.34 -5.90 20.17
N VAL A 80 2.26 -5.54 18.88
CA VAL A 80 1.41 -6.22 17.88
C VAL A 80 1.79 -7.69 17.76
N PHE A 81 3.07 -8.02 17.61
CA PHE A 81 3.51 -9.43 17.51
C PHE A 81 3.23 -10.21 18.78
N ALA A 82 3.47 -9.63 19.96
CA ALA A 82 3.16 -10.28 21.24
C ALA A 82 1.66 -10.50 21.43
N MET A 83 0.83 -9.51 21.07
CA MET A 83 -0.63 -9.61 21.19
C MET A 83 -1.23 -10.61 20.20
N ASN A 84 -0.69 -10.76 18.99
CA ASN A 84 -1.11 -11.81 18.06
C ASN A 84 -0.91 -13.22 18.66
N ILE A 85 0.22 -13.47 19.32
CA ILE A 85 0.48 -14.74 20.02
C ILE A 85 -0.52 -14.95 21.17
N ALA A 86 -0.70 -13.91 22.00
CA ALA A 86 -1.63 -13.93 23.11
C ALA A 86 -3.08 -14.18 22.63
N MET A 87 -3.46 -13.59 21.50
CA MET A 87 -4.77 -13.76 20.87
C MET A 87 -5.02 -15.20 20.44
N ALA A 88 -4.10 -15.81 19.68
CA ALA A 88 -4.21 -17.19 19.22
C ALA A 88 -4.27 -18.18 20.41
N ASN A 89 -3.42 -18.00 21.43
CA ASN A 89 -3.42 -18.83 22.61
C ASN A 89 -4.70 -18.69 23.43
N THR A 90 -5.18 -17.45 23.62
CA THR A 90 -6.43 -17.19 24.36
C THR A 90 -7.63 -17.74 23.61
N TYR A 91 -7.62 -17.72 22.27
CA TYR A 91 -8.65 -18.35 21.46
C TYR A 91 -8.75 -19.87 21.72
N VAL A 92 -7.63 -20.60 21.75
CA VAL A 92 -7.63 -22.03 22.09
C VAL A 92 -8.19 -22.29 23.48
N ARG A 93 -7.83 -21.44 24.47
CA ARG A 93 -8.38 -21.52 25.84
C ARG A 93 -9.86 -21.19 25.89
N TYR A 94 -10.32 -20.22 25.11
CA TYR A 94 -11.74 -19.89 24.96
C TYR A 94 -12.52 -21.11 24.44
N VAL A 95 -12.09 -21.68 23.30
CA VAL A 95 -12.69 -22.88 22.70
C VAL A 95 -12.75 -24.03 23.72
N SER A 96 -11.62 -24.30 24.40
CA SER A 96 -11.57 -25.32 25.45
C SER A 96 -12.58 -25.07 26.57
N SER A 97 -12.68 -23.83 27.05
CA SER A 97 -13.59 -23.48 28.15
C SER A 97 -15.07 -23.63 27.77
N VAL A 98 -15.43 -23.28 26.54
CA VAL A 98 -16.80 -23.46 26.03
C VAL A 98 -17.21 -24.95 26.05
N PHE A 99 -16.32 -25.84 25.61
CA PHE A 99 -16.63 -27.27 25.59
C PHE A 99 -16.70 -27.89 26.99
N VAL A 100 -15.79 -27.50 27.90
CA VAL A 100 -15.84 -27.95 29.30
C VAL A 100 -17.15 -27.51 29.96
N GLU A 101 -17.61 -26.29 29.74
CA GLU A 101 -18.88 -25.80 30.28
C GLU A 101 -20.10 -26.52 29.70
N LYS A 102 -19.97 -27.11 28.50
CA LYS A 102 -21.02 -27.96 27.89
C LYS A 102 -20.90 -29.44 28.26
N GLY A 103 -20.06 -29.78 29.23
CA GLY A 103 -19.92 -31.13 29.73
C GLY A 103 -19.00 -32.05 28.88
N ALA A 104 -18.17 -31.49 28.00
CA ALA A 104 -17.22 -32.27 27.24
C ALA A 104 -15.94 -32.55 28.09
N GLU A 105 -15.47 -33.76 28.07
CA GLU A 105 -14.13 -34.09 28.60
C GLU A 105 -13.05 -33.67 27.61
N VAL A 106 -12.63 -32.40 27.73
CA VAL A 106 -11.59 -31.84 26.85
C VAL A 106 -10.22 -32.23 27.35
N SER A 107 -9.45 -32.93 26.51
CA SER A 107 -8.04 -33.24 26.81
C SER A 107 -7.24 -31.94 26.97
N GLY A 108 -6.56 -31.81 28.12
CA GLY A 108 -5.65 -30.68 28.39
C GLY A 108 -4.45 -30.59 27.44
N ASN A 109 -4.17 -31.68 26.68
CA ASN A 109 -3.01 -31.74 25.78
C ASN A 109 -3.08 -30.68 24.66
N SER A 110 -4.25 -30.41 24.08
CA SER A 110 -4.39 -29.36 23.03
C SER A 110 -3.97 -27.99 23.55
N VAL A 111 -4.38 -27.60 24.76
CA VAL A 111 -4.00 -26.34 25.40
C VAL A 111 -2.51 -26.31 25.73
N LYS A 112 -1.93 -27.48 26.23
CA LYS A 112 -0.50 -27.59 26.48
C LYS A 112 0.33 -27.40 25.21
N ILE A 113 -0.06 -28.05 24.11
CA ILE A 113 0.61 -27.93 22.81
C ILE A 113 0.52 -26.46 22.29
N ALA A 114 -0.65 -25.82 22.36
CA ALA A 114 -0.80 -24.43 21.99
C ALA A 114 0.11 -23.51 22.84
N ASN A 115 0.25 -23.76 24.13
CA ASN A 115 1.16 -23.02 25.00
C ASN A 115 2.63 -23.20 24.58
N ILE A 116 3.06 -24.43 24.24
CA ILE A 116 4.44 -24.68 23.76
C ILE A 116 4.73 -23.88 22.50
N PHE A 117 3.86 -23.94 21.48
CA PHE A 117 4.01 -23.18 20.26
C PHE A 117 3.99 -21.67 20.51
N SER A 118 3.13 -21.21 21.43
CA SER A 118 3.11 -19.77 21.82
C SER A 118 4.41 -19.37 22.51
N CYS A 119 5.00 -20.21 23.38
CA CYS A 119 6.30 -19.93 24.00
C CYS A 119 7.43 -19.87 22.96
N ILE A 120 7.42 -20.74 21.95
CA ILE A 120 8.38 -20.70 20.83
C ILE A 120 8.25 -19.38 20.07
N ASN A 121 7.03 -18.96 19.75
CA ASN A 121 6.81 -17.67 19.07
C ASN A 121 7.23 -16.47 19.93
N ILE A 122 6.96 -16.48 21.23
CA ILE A 122 7.45 -15.42 22.14
C ILE A 122 8.97 -15.39 22.13
N PHE A 123 9.63 -16.55 22.15
CA PHE A 123 11.09 -16.63 22.07
C PHE A 123 11.61 -16.01 20.76
N ILE A 124 10.98 -16.30 19.61
CA ILE A 124 11.33 -15.68 18.32
C ILE A 124 11.22 -14.15 18.38
N VAL A 125 10.14 -13.63 18.97
CA VAL A 125 9.92 -12.18 19.12
C VAL A 125 10.96 -11.55 20.05
N VAL A 126 11.33 -12.24 21.15
CA VAL A 126 12.39 -11.76 22.07
C VAL A 126 13.76 -11.77 21.41
N VAL A 127 14.09 -12.82 20.65
CA VAL A 127 15.35 -12.88 19.88
C VAL A 127 15.44 -11.73 18.89
N ASN A 128 14.31 -11.35 18.26
CA ASN A 128 14.27 -10.24 17.30
C ASN A 128 14.61 -8.89 17.93
N LEU A 129 14.52 -8.71 19.23
CA LEU A 129 14.95 -7.47 19.90
C LEU A 129 16.48 -7.26 19.86
N PHE A 130 17.23 -8.36 19.84
CA PHE A 130 18.70 -8.36 19.87
C PHE A 130 19.31 -8.59 18.49
N TYR A 131 18.63 -9.36 17.65
CA TYR A 131 19.06 -9.71 16.31
C TYR A 131 17.87 -9.66 15.34
N PRO A 132 17.90 -8.84 14.28
CA PRO A 132 16.76 -8.62 13.39
C PRO A 132 16.46 -9.84 12.50
N TRP A 133 16.09 -10.93 13.14
CA TRP A 133 15.84 -12.24 12.52
C TRP A 133 14.49 -12.29 11.79
N MET A 134 13.44 -11.77 12.42
CA MET A 134 12.07 -11.84 11.91
C MET A 134 11.71 -10.60 11.09
N TYR A 135 12.12 -9.42 11.57
CA TYR A 135 11.90 -8.13 10.92
C TYR A 135 12.95 -7.12 11.36
N TYR A 136 13.08 -6.07 10.57
CA TYR A 136 13.94 -4.92 10.89
C TYR A 136 13.28 -3.60 10.45
N PHE A 137 13.85 -2.50 10.88
CA PHE A 137 13.51 -1.15 10.43
C PHE A 137 14.71 -0.55 9.70
N ASP A 138 14.45 0.07 8.55
CA ASP A 138 15.46 0.81 7.81
C ASP A 138 15.79 2.17 8.45
N GLU A 139 16.71 2.91 7.83
CA GLU A 139 17.11 4.25 8.29
C GLU A 139 15.96 5.27 8.22
N ALA A 140 14.99 5.07 7.34
CA ALA A 140 13.80 5.89 7.20
C ALA A 140 12.65 5.47 8.15
N ASN A 141 12.89 4.56 9.10
CA ASN A 141 11.92 4.02 10.05
C ASN A 141 10.76 3.25 9.39
N TYR A 142 11.02 2.60 8.23
CA TYR A 142 10.05 1.67 7.63
C TYR A 142 10.32 0.23 8.06
N TYR A 143 9.24 -0.49 8.33
CA TYR A 143 9.25 -1.90 8.69
C TYR A 143 9.50 -2.79 7.47
N HIS A 144 10.39 -3.77 7.63
CA HIS A 144 10.69 -4.79 6.62
C HIS A 144 10.67 -6.19 7.22
N ARG A 145 10.11 -7.16 6.47
CA ARG A 145 10.07 -8.57 6.87
C ARG A 145 11.33 -9.29 6.42
N ASN A 146 11.84 -10.17 7.30
CA ASN A 146 12.86 -11.15 6.96
C ASN A 146 12.22 -12.54 6.75
N ASN A 147 12.98 -13.48 6.19
CA ASN A 147 12.49 -14.83 5.90
C ASN A 147 11.94 -15.57 7.11
N SER A 148 12.50 -15.35 8.29
CA SER A 148 12.04 -15.97 9.54
C SER A 148 10.67 -15.47 10.01
N TRP A 149 10.13 -14.40 9.42
CA TRP A 149 8.76 -13.96 9.63
C TRP A 149 7.74 -15.04 9.23
N TYR A 150 8.04 -15.82 8.18
CA TYR A 150 7.19 -16.96 7.77
C TYR A 150 7.16 -18.07 8.82
N VAL A 151 8.26 -18.31 9.53
CA VAL A 151 8.32 -19.31 10.63
C VAL A 151 7.40 -18.88 11.76
N TYR A 152 7.47 -17.62 12.19
CA TYR A 152 6.56 -17.04 13.19
C TYR A 152 5.10 -17.20 12.78
N THR A 153 4.77 -16.85 11.54
CA THR A 153 3.41 -16.92 10.98
C THR A 153 2.90 -18.36 10.90
N LEU A 154 3.75 -19.30 10.48
CA LEU A 154 3.41 -20.73 10.43
C LEU A 154 3.07 -21.28 11.82
N ILE A 155 3.87 -20.95 12.84
CA ILE A 155 3.61 -21.36 14.21
C ILE A 155 2.30 -20.76 14.72
N LEU A 156 2.01 -19.51 14.41
CA LEU A 156 0.74 -18.85 14.75
C LEU A 156 -0.46 -19.58 14.11
N LEU A 157 -0.36 -19.95 12.83
CA LEU A 157 -1.36 -20.74 12.12
C LEU A 157 -1.60 -22.10 12.78
N VAL A 158 -0.53 -22.80 13.21
CA VAL A 158 -0.66 -24.08 13.94
C VAL A 158 -1.50 -23.90 15.20
N VAL A 159 -1.32 -22.83 15.97
CA VAL A 159 -2.11 -22.57 17.18
C VAL A 159 -3.59 -22.33 16.81
N ILE A 160 -3.88 -21.59 15.74
CA ILE A 160 -5.26 -21.38 15.27
C ILE A 160 -5.89 -22.71 14.80
N PHE A 161 -5.14 -23.54 14.08
CA PHE A 161 -5.60 -24.86 13.66
C PHE A 161 -5.89 -25.81 14.84
N ILE A 162 -5.14 -25.71 15.95
CA ILE A 162 -5.46 -26.45 17.17
C ILE A 162 -6.84 -26.05 17.69
N GLY A 163 -7.16 -24.76 17.73
CA GLY A 163 -8.48 -24.25 18.12
C GLY A 163 -9.60 -24.75 17.21
N ALA A 164 -9.42 -24.66 15.89
CA ALA A 164 -10.37 -25.17 14.90
C ALA A 164 -10.56 -26.68 15.01
N GLY A 165 -9.48 -27.44 15.15
CA GLY A 165 -9.50 -28.89 15.33
C GLY A 165 -10.26 -29.33 16.61
N MET A 166 -10.11 -28.57 17.70
CA MET A 166 -10.91 -28.77 18.90
C MET A 166 -12.39 -28.51 18.64
N ALA A 167 -12.74 -27.44 17.94
CA ALA A 167 -14.13 -27.13 17.60
C ALA A 167 -14.76 -28.27 16.76
N ILE A 168 -14.04 -28.83 15.81
CA ILE A 168 -14.50 -29.95 14.99
C ILE A 168 -14.65 -31.22 15.85
N LYS A 169 -13.63 -31.57 16.64
CA LYS A 169 -13.59 -32.77 17.44
C LYS A 169 -14.76 -32.85 18.45
N TYR A 170 -15.09 -31.75 19.10
CA TYR A 170 -16.12 -31.68 20.13
C TYR A 170 -17.45 -31.06 19.61
N ARG A 171 -17.64 -30.98 18.31
CA ARG A 171 -18.80 -30.36 17.64
C ARG A 171 -20.16 -30.79 18.21
N LYS A 172 -20.29 -32.06 18.65
CA LYS A 172 -21.53 -32.62 19.18
C LYS A 172 -22.07 -31.93 20.45
N TYR A 173 -21.20 -31.22 21.18
CA TYR A 173 -21.56 -30.51 22.40
C TYR A 173 -22.08 -29.09 22.15
N LEU A 174 -22.02 -28.59 20.90
CA LEU A 174 -22.42 -27.23 20.55
C LEU A 174 -23.70 -27.18 19.73
N LYS A 175 -24.48 -26.12 19.93
CA LYS A 175 -25.53 -25.74 18.99
C LYS A 175 -24.87 -25.40 17.64
N LYS A 176 -25.55 -25.73 16.53
CA LYS A 176 -25.05 -25.52 15.15
C LYS A 176 -24.49 -24.08 14.93
N ARG A 177 -25.16 -23.07 15.48
CA ARG A 177 -24.79 -21.65 15.34
C ARG A 177 -23.47 -21.32 16.04
N SER A 178 -23.31 -21.70 17.32
CA SER A 178 -22.07 -21.47 18.08
C SER A 178 -20.88 -22.21 17.43
N PHE A 179 -21.12 -23.41 16.88
CA PHE A 179 -20.11 -24.12 16.10
C PHE A 179 -19.72 -23.33 14.83
N ILE A 180 -20.72 -22.85 14.06
CA ILE A 180 -20.47 -22.10 12.84
C ILE A 180 -19.68 -20.82 13.14
N SER A 181 -20.03 -20.08 14.20
CA SER A 181 -19.30 -18.84 14.53
C SER A 181 -17.84 -19.07 14.89
N MET A 182 -17.54 -20.14 15.65
CA MET A 182 -16.15 -20.53 15.97
C MET A 182 -15.37 -20.95 14.71
N MET A 183 -16.02 -21.71 13.83
CA MET A 183 -15.40 -22.13 12.57
C MET A 183 -15.16 -20.95 11.63
N LEU A 184 -16.12 -20.03 11.51
CA LEU A 184 -15.97 -18.81 10.72
C LEU A 184 -14.83 -17.93 11.25
N PHE A 185 -14.74 -17.75 12.58
CA PHE A 185 -13.64 -17.00 13.18
C PHE A 185 -12.28 -17.62 12.80
N SER A 186 -12.12 -18.95 13.01
CA SER A 186 -10.88 -19.64 12.64
C SER A 186 -10.58 -19.53 11.15
N PHE A 187 -11.59 -19.73 10.30
CA PHE A 187 -11.44 -19.73 8.85
C PHE A 187 -11.04 -18.36 8.32
N ILE A 188 -11.69 -17.29 8.81
CA ILE A 188 -11.35 -15.92 8.46
C ILE A 188 -9.90 -15.61 8.85
N LEU A 189 -9.46 -15.99 10.08
CA LEU A 189 -8.10 -15.76 10.53
C LEU A 189 -7.08 -16.55 9.70
N ILE A 190 -7.35 -17.81 9.39
CA ILE A 190 -6.46 -18.65 8.59
C ILE A 190 -6.28 -18.02 7.20
N ILE A 191 -7.39 -17.71 6.50
CA ILE A 191 -7.32 -17.08 5.18
C ILE A 191 -6.58 -15.74 5.25
N ALA A 192 -6.96 -14.88 6.18
CA ALA A 192 -6.35 -13.57 6.34
C ALA A 192 -4.83 -13.68 6.59
N THR A 193 -4.40 -14.62 7.42
CA THR A 193 -2.97 -14.85 7.73
C THR A 193 -2.22 -15.41 6.52
N VAL A 194 -2.84 -16.34 5.77
CA VAL A 194 -2.24 -16.86 4.52
C VAL A 194 -2.11 -15.76 3.47
N VAL A 195 -3.18 -14.99 3.23
CA VAL A 195 -3.15 -13.88 2.27
C VAL A 195 -2.14 -12.81 2.69
N GLN A 196 -2.03 -12.52 4.00
CA GLN A 196 -1.02 -11.61 4.56
C GLN A 196 0.42 -12.04 4.24
N SER A 197 0.66 -13.34 4.04
CA SER A 197 2.00 -13.84 3.69
C SER A 197 2.43 -13.45 2.28
N PHE A 198 1.49 -13.18 1.40
CA PHE A 198 1.74 -12.77 0.01
C PHE A 198 1.61 -11.25 -0.21
N ILE A 199 0.87 -10.55 0.66
CA ILE A 199 0.63 -9.11 0.52
C ILE A 199 1.46 -8.36 1.57
N TYR A 200 2.23 -7.39 1.10
CA TYR A 200 3.04 -6.52 1.92
C TYR A 200 2.40 -5.12 2.04
N GLY A 201 2.58 -4.48 3.19
CA GLY A 201 2.18 -3.08 3.39
C GLY A 201 0.77 -2.86 3.94
N PHE A 202 -0.12 -3.87 3.92
CA PHE A 202 -1.47 -3.80 4.48
C PHE A 202 -1.71 -4.99 5.44
N SER A 203 -2.31 -4.74 6.62
CA SER A 203 -2.52 -5.77 7.65
C SER A 203 -3.87 -6.49 7.48
N ILE A 204 -3.91 -7.45 6.55
CA ILE A 204 -5.11 -8.25 6.25
C ILE A 204 -5.50 -9.13 7.45
N THR A 205 -4.51 -9.61 8.21
CA THR A 205 -4.77 -10.41 9.42
C THR A 205 -5.58 -9.62 10.45
N ASN A 206 -5.30 -8.32 10.61
CA ASN A 206 -6.06 -7.47 11.53
C ASN A 206 -7.49 -7.23 11.03
N LEU A 207 -7.68 -7.00 9.72
CA LEU A 207 -9.02 -6.96 9.13
C LEU A 207 -9.79 -8.25 9.41
N GLY A 208 -9.15 -9.40 9.20
CA GLY A 208 -9.73 -10.71 9.51
C GLY A 208 -10.08 -10.88 10.99
N LEU A 209 -9.21 -10.40 11.88
CA LEU A 209 -9.44 -10.42 13.32
C LEU A 209 -10.62 -9.53 13.73
N GLY A 210 -10.75 -8.34 13.17
CA GLY A 210 -11.86 -7.42 13.41
C GLY A 210 -13.19 -8.04 12.98
N ILE A 211 -13.28 -8.56 11.75
CA ILE A 211 -14.46 -9.24 11.21
C ILE A 211 -14.79 -10.49 12.04
N GLY A 212 -13.78 -11.29 12.39
CA GLY A 212 -13.96 -12.49 13.21
C GLY A 212 -14.48 -12.18 14.61
N SER A 213 -13.96 -11.14 15.25
CA SER A 213 -14.44 -10.67 16.57
C SER A 213 -15.91 -10.22 16.50
N PHE A 214 -16.30 -9.58 15.39
CA PHE A 214 -17.70 -9.23 15.14
C PHE A 214 -18.61 -10.47 15.04
N VAL A 215 -18.20 -11.48 14.25
CA VAL A 215 -18.95 -12.73 14.09
C VAL A 215 -19.14 -13.44 15.44
N MET A 216 -18.09 -13.49 16.26
CA MET A 216 -18.14 -14.09 17.59
C MET A 216 -19.06 -13.31 18.52
N PHE A 217 -19.01 -11.98 18.49
CA PHE A 217 -19.88 -11.14 19.30
C PHE A 217 -21.36 -11.27 18.89
N ALA A 218 -21.66 -11.25 17.59
CA ALA A 218 -23.02 -11.43 17.10
C ALA A 218 -23.63 -12.79 17.52
N ALA A 219 -22.84 -13.86 17.44
CA ALA A 219 -23.26 -15.17 17.92
C ALA A 219 -23.49 -15.20 19.44
N TYR A 220 -22.62 -14.57 20.22
CA TYR A 220 -22.80 -14.42 21.65
C TYR A 220 -24.08 -13.66 22.00
N MET A 221 -24.33 -12.52 21.40
CA MET A 221 -25.52 -11.71 21.64
C MET A 221 -26.80 -12.47 21.31
N TYR A 222 -26.76 -13.24 20.23
CA TYR A 222 -27.92 -14.08 19.87
C TYR A 222 -28.16 -15.19 20.91
N ASP A 223 -27.12 -15.92 21.32
CA ASP A 223 -27.25 -17.00 22.31
C ASP A 223 -27.75 -16.43 23.67
N TRP A 224 -27.30 -15.25 24.05
CA TRP A 224 -27.75 -14.59 25.27
C TRP A 224 -29.19 -14.14 25.18
N SER A 225 -29.63 -13.58 24.07
CA SER A 225 -31.03 -13.14 23.85
C SER A 225 -32.03 -14.31 23.89
N HIS A 226 -31.63 -15.53 23.55
CA HIS A 226 -32.52 -16.70 23.44
C HIS A 226 -32.45 -17.65 24.63
N ASN A 227 -31.48 -17.56 25.50
CA ASN A 227 -31.36 -18.39 26.70
C ASN A 227 -31.79 -17.64 27.97
N GLY A 228 -32.37 -16.47 27.84
CA GLY A 228 -32.74 -15.55 28.93
C GLY A 228 -34.02 -15.87 29.69
N ASP A 229 -34.63 -17.07 29.53
CA ASP A 229 -35.92 -17.42 30.16
C ASP A 229 -35.86 -17.56 31.70
N GLU A 230 -34.65 -17.53 32.32
CA GLU A 230 -34.52 -17.63 33.78
C GLU A 230 -34.36 -16.31 34.53
N HIS A 231 -34.22 -15.16 33.84
CA HIS A 231 -34.03 -13.84 34.49
C HIS A 231 -34.88 -12.72 33.84
N THR A 232 -36.18 -12.85 33.91
CA THR A 232 -37.18 -12.02 33.22
C THR A 232 -37.17 -10.52 33.57
N ASN A 233 -36.51 -10.08 34.62
CA ASN A 233 -36.48 -8.64 35.03
C ASN A 233 -35.24 -7.85 34.56
N MET A 234 -34.19 -8.50 34.03
CA MET A 234 -33.03 -7.86 33.42
C MET A 234 -33.15 -7.71 31.89
N ILE A 235 -34.15 -8.35 31.27
CA ILE A 235 -34.22 -8.62 29.84
C ILE A 235 -34.57 -7.39 29.01
N ASN A 236 -35.33 -6.46 29.52
CA ASN A 236 -35.74 -5.25 28.78
C ASN A 236 -34.59 -4.25 28.63
N GLY A 237 -33.76 -4.06 29.65
CA GLY A 237 -32.54 -3.24 29.55
C GLY A 237 -31.50 -3.83 28.58
N SER A 238 -31.26 -5.13 28.69
CA SER A 238 -30.24 -5.85 27.92
C SER A 238 -30.51 -5.92 26.41
N ARG A 239 -31.78 -6.06 25.97
CA ARG A 239 -32.13 -6.00 24.54
C ARG A 239 -31.97 -4.60 23.98
N PHE A 240 -32.33 -3.60 24.78
CA PHE A 240 -32.19 -2.19 24.44
C PHE A 240 -30.68 -1.83 24.30
N ASP A 241 -29.86 -2.26 25.26
CA ASP A 241 -28.40 -2.07 25.24
C ASP A 241 -27.74 -2.76 24.03
N ALA A 242 -28.19 -3.97 23.68
CA ALA A 242 -27.69 -4.69 22.49
C ALA A 242 -28.05 -3.96 21.18
N VAL A 243 -29.27 -3.44 21.07
CA VAL A 243 -29.70 -2.67 19.90
C VAL A 243 -28.96 -1.34 19.83
N ILE A 244 -28.81 -0.64 20.95
CA ILE A 244 -28.01 0.60 21.01
C ILE A 244 -26.56 0.32 20.59
N MET A 245 -25.93 -0.74 21.10
CA MET A 245 -24.58 -1.12 20.68
C MET A 245 -24.50 -1.42 19.19
N LEU A 246 -25.47 -2.15 18.63
CA LEU A 246 -25.51 -2.42 17.20
C LEU A 246 -25.64 -1.13 16.39
N ILE A 247 -26.48 -0.18 16.84
CA ILE A 247 -26.65 1.12 16.20
C ILE A 247 -25.35 1.95 16.28
N ILE A 248 -24.74 2.04 17.47
CA ILE A 248 -23.46 2.77 17.66
C ILE A 248 -22.38 2.18 16.76
N MET A 249 -22.34 0.86 16.66
CA MET A 249 -21.39 0.15 15.81
C MET A 249 -21.63 0.42 14.33
N LEU A 250 -22.87 0.37 13.85
CA LEU A 250 -23.18 0.70 12.46
C LEU A 250 -22.87 2.17 12.16
N LEU A 251 -23.16 3.08 13.09
CA LEU A 251 -22.80 4.49 12.95
C LEU A 251 -21.28 4.70 12.90
N SER A 252 -20.53 4.08 13.80
CA SER A 252 -19.07 4.20 13.82
C SER A 252 -18.42 3.59 12.58
N MET A 253 -18.94 2.48 12.06
CA MET A 253 -18.51 1.88 10.81
C MET A 253 -18.77 2.83 9.63
N ASN A 254 -19.95 3.45 9.55
CA ASN A 254 -20.24 4.42 8.51
C ASN A 254 -19.32 5.65 8.57
N VAL A 255 -19.09 6.19 9.78
CA VAL A 255 -18.15 7.31 9.96
C VAL A 255 -16.74 6.95 9.52
N SER A 256 -16.25 5.75 9.85
CA SER A 256 -14.92 5.27 9.44
C SER A 256 -14.85 5.07 7.92
N ILE A 257 -15.89 4.52 7.29
CA ILE A 257 -15.95 4.37 5.83
C ILE A 257 -15.93 5.75 5.14
N ILE A 258 -16.73 6.70 5.62
CA ILE A 258 -16.77 8.06 5.07
C ILE A 258 -15.40 8.74 5.22
N ALA A 259 -14.78 8.64 6.40
CA ALA A 259 -13.44 9.19 6.62
C ALA A 259 -12.40 8.56 5.66
N CYS A 260 -12.43 7.24 5.51
CA CYS A 260 -11.54 6.50 4.62
C CYS A 260 -11.75 6.91 3.14
N VAL A 261 -13.00 7.01 2.68
CA VAL A 261 -13.33 7.44 1.32
C VAL A 261 -12.86 8.87 1.05
N ASN A 262 -13.08 9.80 1.99
CA ASN A 262 -12.63 11.18 1.86
C ASN A 262 -11.10 11.28 1.75
N VAL A 263 -10.37 10.52 2.57
CA VAL A 263 -8.89 10.47 2.52
C VAL A 263 -8.43 9.88 1.19
N ILE A 264 -9.02 8.77 0.73
CA ILE A 264 -8.68 8.15 -0.56
C ILE A 264 -8.93 9.14 -1.70
N GLN A 265 -10.06 9.84 -1.70
CA GLN A 265 -10.39 10.84 -2.74
C GLN A 265 -9.38 11.99 -2.74
N GLN A 266 -9.04 12.53 -1.57
CA GLN A 266 -8.05 13.61 -1.46
C GLN A 266 -6.70 13.19 -2.01
N VAL A 267 -6.21 12.01 -1.60
CA VAL A 267 -4.90 11.51 -2.04
C VAL A 267 -4.89 11.14 -3.52
N THR A 268 -5.99 10.57 -4.05
CA THR A 268 -6.12 10.30 -5.48
C THR A 268 -6.05 11.60 -6.27
N LYS A 269 -6.71 12.67 -5.80
CA LYS A 269 -6.64 13.99 -6.41
C LYS A 269 -5.22 14.56 -6.39
N GLU A 270 -4.55 14.55 -5.23
CA GLU A 270 -3.17 15.02 -5.09
C GLU A 270 -2.20 14.24 -6.00
N ASN A 271 -2.32 12.91 -6.04
CA ASN A 271 -1.50 12.08 -6.93
C ASN A 271 -1.77 12.37 -8.42
N SER A 272 -3.03 12.58 -8.81
CA SER A 272 -3.39 12.95 -10.18
C SER A 272 -2.83 14.32 -10.56
N GLU A 273 -2.85 15.30 -9.66
CA GLU A 273 -2.25 16.62 -9.87
C GLU A 273 -0.72 16.54 -10.03
N ILE A 274 -0.05 15.74 -9.18
CA ILE A 274 1.40 15.52 -9.27
C ILE A 274 1.76 14.83 -10.59
N GLN A 275 1.04 13.77 -10.96
CA GLN A 275 1.27 13.06 -12.21
C GLN A 275 1.05 13.97 -13.42
N SER A 276 -0.04 14.75 -13.44
CA SER A 276 -0.33 15.69 -14.52
C SER A 276 0.76 16.75 -14.67
N ARG A 277 1.24 17.30 -13.56
CA ARG A 277 2.36 18.25 -13.54
C ARG A 277 3.66 17.62 -14.04
N THR A 278 3.97 16.39 -13.59
CA THR A 278 5.18 15.68 -14.05
C THR A 278 5.12 15.39 -15.55
N ILE A 279 3.97 14.94 -16.06
CA ILE A 279 3.79 14.69 -17.49
C ILE A 279 3.93 16.00 -18.27
N ALA A 280 3.32 17.10 -17.82
CA ALA A 280 3.45 18.41 -18.47
C ALA A 280 4.91 18.88 -18.51
N GLN A 281 5.67 18.72 -17.42
CA GLN A 281 7.10 19.04 -17.38
C GLN A 281 7.92 18.15 -18.33
N MET A 282 7.65 16.86 -18.40
CA MET A 282 8.31 15.94 -19.32
C MET A 282 8.03 16.29 -20.78
N VAL A 283 6.77 16.62 -21.10
CA VAL A 283 6.40 17.06 -22.45
C VAL A 283 7.07 18.39 -22.81
N SER A 284 7.06 19.35 -21.89
CA SER A 284 7.75 20.64 -22.08
C SER A 284 9.24 20.46 -22.33
N ALA A 285 9.92 19.66 -21.50
CA ALA A 285 11.34 19.37 -21.67
C ALA A 285 11.63 18.62 -22.99
N LYS A 286 10.75 17.72 -23.39
CA LYS A 286 10.89 17.02 -24.68
C LYS A 286 10.73 17.97 -25.86
N ILE A 287 9.72 18.86 -25.86
CA ILE A 287 9.54 19.89 -26.88
C ILE A 287 10.76 20.81 -26.92
N GLU A 288 11.24 21.26 -25.77
CA GLU A 288 12.42 22.12 -25.68
C GLU A 288 13.66 21.45 -26.28
N ASN A 289 13.92 20.18 -25.94
CA ASN A 289 15.02 19.42 -26.52
C ASN A 289 14.89 19.21 -28.03
N GLU A 290 13.68 18.96 -28.53
CA GLU A 290 13.44 18.81 -29.97
C GLU A 290 13.62 20.13 -30.74
N LEU A 291 13.42 21.27 -30.09
CA LEU A 291 13.67 22.59 -30.68
C LEU A 291 15.13 23.03 -30.59
N ILE A 292 15.82 22.73 -29.50
CA ILE A 292 17.23 23.09 -29.30
C ILE A 292 18.12 22.46 -30.37
N LYS A 293 17.86 21.22 -30.77
CA LYS A 293 18.68 20.49 -31.74
C LYS A 293 18.74 21.19 -33.12
N PRO A 294 17.60 21.54 -33.78
CA PRO A 294 17.63 22.28 -35.04
C PRO A 294 18.29 23.65 -34.92
N ILE A 295 18.03 24.39 -33.81
CA ILE A 295 18.65 25.70 -33.58
C ILE A 295 20.17 25.56 -33.49
N THR A 296 20.67 24.58 -32.73
CA THR A 296 22.10 24.33 -32.58
C THR A 296 22.73 23.99 -33.93
N VAL A 297 22.10 23.15 -34.75
CA VAL A 297 22.60 22.81 -36.08
C VAL A 297 22.62 24.05 -37.01
N SER A 298 21.57 24.83 -37.00
CA SER A 298 21.50 26.09 -37.80
C SER A 298 22.62 27.06 -37.37
N GLN A 299 22.87 27.22 -36.08
CA GLN A 299 23.96 28.06 -35.56
C GLN A 299 25.33 27.49 -35.93
N THR A 300 25.50 26.16 -35.86
CA THR A 300 26.76 25.51 -36.27
C THR A 300 27.06 25.77 -37.73
N ILE A 301 26.09 25.61 -38.62
CA ILE A 301 26.23 25.86 -40.04
C ILE A 301 26.54 27.35 -40.31
N SER A 302 25.78 28.26 -39.68
CA SER A 302 25.94 29.68 -39.88
C SER A 302 27.28 30.25 -39.36
N SER A 303 27.87 29.59 -38.36
CA SER A 303 29.16 29.96 -37.77
C SER A 303 30.37 29.20 -38.36
N ASP A 304 30.10 28.18 -39.19
CA ASP A 304 31.15 27.39 -39.82
C ASP A 304 31.98 28.24 -40.81
N ILE A 305 33.27 28.39 -40.50
CA ILE A 305 34.17 29.26 -41.24
C ILE A 305 34.37 28.76 -42.68
N ASP A 306 34.42 27.44 -42.87
CA ASP A 306 34.63 26.85 -44.20
C ASP A 306 33.41 27.10 -45.10
N ILE A 307 32.20 26.84 -44.58
CA ILE A 307 30.95 27.12 -45.31
C ILE A 307 30.85 28.61 -45.66
N ARG A 308 31.14 29.48 -44.70
CA ARG A 308 31.11 30.93 -44.95
C ARG A 308 32.09 31.35 -46.01
N THR A 309 33.34 30.85 -45.94
CA THR A 309 34.40 31.16 -46.92
C THR A 309 34.04 30.66 -48.31
N TYR A 310 33.38 29.52 -48.42
CA TYR A 310 32.93 28.97 -49.71
C TYR A 310 31.73 29.69 -50.29
N ILE A 311 30.89 30.27 -49.49
CA ILE A 311 29.66 30.98 -49.95
C ILE A 311 29.87 32.48 -50.16
N GLU A 312 30.69 33.12 -49.30
CA GLU A 312 30.91 34.59 -49.36
C GLU A 312 31.66 35.01 -50.61
N GLY A 313 31.11 36.01 -51.26
CA GLY A 313 31.80 36.67 -52.42
C GLY A 313 31.74 35.92 -53.74
N LYS A 314 31.19 34.74 -53.82
CA LYS A 314 31.19 33.88 -55.01
C LYS A 314 30.16 34.32 -56.04
N THR A 315 30.47 34.09 -57.34
CA THR A 315 29.50 34.12 -58.45
C THR A 315 28.84 32.77 -58.66
N ARG A 316 27.81 32.66 -59.54
CA ARG A 316 27.17 31.35 -59.81
C ARG A 316 28.15 30.34 -60.44
N GLU A 317 29.09 30.77 -61.29
CA GLU A 317 30.09 29.89 -61.86
C GLU A 317 31.08 29.34 -60.81
N GLU A 318 31.47 30.18 -59.84
CA GLU A 318 32.32 29.81 -58.75
C GLU A 318 31.57 28.95 -57.71
N ALA A 319 30.25 29.05 -57.58
CA ALA A 319 29.46 28.21 -56.72
C ALA A 319 29.54 26.72 -57.09
N GLU A 320 29.56 26.41 -58.39
CA GLU A 320 29.74 25.03 -58.86
C GLU A 320 31.12 24.47 -58.52
N SER A 321 32.17 25.28 -58.45
CA SER A 321 33.50 24.80 -58.14
C SER A 321 33.70 24.41 -56.69
N VAL A 322 32.89 24.88 -55.75
CA VAL A 322 32.94 24.63 -54.31
C VAL A 322 31.85 23.72 -53.79
N LYS A 323 30.98 23.24 -54.69
CA LYS A 323 29.81 22.43 -54.30
C LYS A 323 30.15 21.20 -53.50
N ASP A 324 31.20 20.46 -53.92
CA ASP A 324 31.61 19.22 -53.29
C ASP A 324 32.15 19.46 -51.86
N ASP A 325 32.87 20.57 -51.65
CA ASP A 325 33.40 20.92 -50.34
C ASP A 325 32.26 21.31 -49.38
N ILE A 326 31.30 22.10 -49.82
CA ILE A 326 30.13 22.44 -49.02
C ILE A 326 29.30 21.20 -48.72
N THR A 327 29.06 20.36 -49.74
CA THR A 327 28.28 19.11 -49.58
C THR A 327 28.93 18.19 -48.55
N ASN A 328 30.24 17.95 -48.64
CA ASN A 328 30.96 17.11 -47.67
C ASN A 328 30.87 17.67 -46.25
N ARG A 329 30.89 18.98 -46.10
CA ARG A 329 30.77 19.63 -44.81
C ARG A 329 29.34 19.51 -44.26
N LEU A 330 28.33 19.68 -45.07
CA LEU A 330 26.91 19.48 -44.66
C LEU A 330 26.63 18.04 -44.26
N VAL A 331 27.17 17.06 -45.00
CA VAL A 331 27.10 15.64 -44.65
C VAL A 331 27.76 15.37 -43.31
N SER A 332 28.94 15.93 -43.07
CA SER A 332 29.64 15.79 -41.78
C SER A 332 28.83 16.34 -40.63
N ILE A 333 28.28 17.54 -40.77
CA ILE A 333 27.43 18.15 -39.74
C ILE A 333 26.12 17.36 -39.53
N GLY A 334 25.51 16.90 -40.61
CA GLY A 334 24.30 16.07 -40.51
C GLY A 334 24.55 14.76 -39.76
N ASN A 335 25.65 14.10 -40.05
CA ASN A 335 26.02 12.85 -39.33
C ASN A 335 26.39 13.11 -37.86
N GLU A 336 27.00 14.22 -37.51
CA GLU A 336 27.32 14.60 -36.14
C GLU A 336 26.07 14.78 -35.28
N PHE A 337 25.03 15.39 -35.86
CA PHE A 337 23.77 15.70 -35.19
C PHE A 337 22.61 14.72 -35.47
N ASP A 338 22.88 13.66 -36.23
CA ASP A 338 21.88 12.65 -36.62
C ASP A 338 20.68 13.24 -37.37
N TYR A 339 20.96 14.04 -38.40
CA TYR A 339 19.99 14.56 -39.35
C TYR A 339 20.11 13.88 -40.71
N GLU A 340 18.98 13.43 -41.25
CA GLU A 340 18.95 12.83 -42.60
C GLU A 340 19.31 13.81 -43.68
N ARG A 341 18.98 15.09 -43.52
CA ARG A 341 19.30 16.15 -44.46
C ARG A 341 19.56 17.47 -43.78
N VAL A 342 20.63 18.13 -44.20
CA VAL A 342 20.97 19.51 -43.83
C VAL A 342 21.20 20.28 -45.11
N PHE A 343 20.79 21.55 -45.15
CA PHE A 343 20.99 22.39 -46.30
C PHE A 343 21.45 23.79 -45.93
N VAL A 344 22.00 24.48 -46.88
CA VAL A 344 22.34 25.91 -46.78
C VAL A 344 21.99 26.63 -48.10
N VAL A 345 21.52 27.84 -48.01
CA VAL A 345 21.24 28.67 -49.15
C VAL A 345 22.19 29.86 -49.15
N SER A 346 22.85 30.10 -50.27
CA SER A 346 23.59 31.34 -50.47
C SER A 346 22.67 32.46 -50.88
N ASP A 347 22.61 33.53 -50.10
CA ASP A 347 21.74 34.67 -50.39
C ASP A 347 22.16 35.39 -51.71
N LYS A 348 23.45 35.45 -51.98
CA LYS A 348 23.99 36.14 -53.16
C LYS A 348 23.74 35.37 -54.46
N THR A 349 24.03 34.05 -54.47
CA THR A 349 23.92 33.22 -55.68
C THR A 349 22.54 32.55 -55.82
N ARG A 350 21.78 32.49 -54.75
CA ARG A 350 20.52 31.74 -54.58
C ARG A 350 20.72 30.21 -54.76
N ALA A 351 21.97 29.75 -54.70
CA ALA A 351 22.27 28.32 -54.76
C ALA A 351 21.81 27.61 -53.46
N TYR A 352 21.04 26.54 -53.65
CA TYR A 352 20.56 25.66 -52.56
C TYR A 352 21.47 24.45 -52.52
N TYR A 353 22.36 24.39 -51.53
CA TYR A 353 23.28 23.27 -51.29
C TYR A 353 22.65 22.25 -50.37
N SER A 354 22.71 20.99 -50.72
CA SER A 354 22.27 19.86 -49.93
C SER A 354 23.31 18.72 -50.00
N TYR A 355 22.95 17.53 -49.53
CA TYR A 355 23.81 16.34 -49.62
C TYR A 355 24.14 15.88 -51.03
N ASP A 356 23.33 16.27 -52.00
CA ASP A 356 23.50 15.93 -53.42
C ASP A 356 24.18 17.05 -54.27
N GLY A 357 24.79 18.01 -53.59
CA GLY A 357 25.39 19.20 -54.24
C GLY A 357 24.43 20.36 -54.32
N ILE A 358 24.53 21.14 -55.41
CA ILE A 358 23.56 22.22 -55.69
C ILE A 358 22.29 21.58 -56.24
N SER A 359 21.24 21.50 -55.39
CA SER A 359 19.96 20.90 -55.80
C SER A 359 19.20 21.84 -56.78
N LYS A 360 19.25 23.15 -56.57
CA LYS A 360 18.65 24.17 -57.47
C LYS A 360 19.18 25.56 -57.14
N TYR A 361 18.91 26.48 -58.04
CA TYR A 361 19.01 27.91 -57.79
C TYR A 361 17.59 28.46 -57.53
N LEU A 362 17.36 29.09 -56.36
CA LEU A 362 16.05 29.59 -55.98
C LEU A 362 15.60 30.71 -56.90
N ASP A 363 14.36 30.62 -57.43
CA ASP A 363 13.69 31.66 -58.18
C ASP A 363 12.45 32.15 -57.43
N VAL A 364 12.69 33.05 -56.50
CA VAL A 364 11.66 33.58 -55.60
C VAL A 364 10.57 34.36 -56.30
N GLU A 365 10.83 34.88 -57.52
CA GLU A 365 9.90 35.71 -58.27
C GLU A 365 8.94 34.88 -59.14
N ASN A 366 9.41 33.73 -59.67
CA ASN A 366 8.64 32.96 -60.64
C ASN A 366 8.25 31.57 -60.18
N ASP A 367 8.92 31.01 -59.11
CA ASP A 367 8.61 29.69 -58.56
C ASP A 367 7.90 29.81 -57.22
N SER A 368 6.63 29.41 -57.21
CA SER A 368 5.83 29.40 -55.98
C SER A 368 6.39 28.46 -54.88
N HIS A 369 7.20 27.47 -55.24
CA HIS A 369 7.87 26.56 -54.30
C HIS A 369 9.06 27.21 -53.59
N ASP A 370 9.52 28.39 -54.01
CA ASP A 370 10.64 29.12 -53.44
C ASP A 370 10.22 30.32 -52.58
N ILE A 371 8.91 30.59 -52.46
CA ILE A 371 8.35 31.72 -51.69
C ILE A 371 8.79 31.65 -50.23
N TRP A 372 8.92 30.46 -49.66
CA TRP A 372 9.37 30.27 -48.26
C TRP A 372 10.70 31.01 -47.95
N TYR A 373 11.59 31.10 -48.95
CA TYR A 373 12.87 31.78 -48.76
C TYR A 373 12.70 33.30 -48.63
N LYS A 374 11.72 33.87 -49.29
CA LYS A 374 11.36 35.26 -49.15
C LYS A 374 10.77 35.54 -47.78
N ASP A 375 9.81 34.69 -47.35
CA ASP A 375 9.17 34.82 -46.05
C ASP A 375 10.16 34.63 -44.88
N TYR A 376 11.30 33.99 -45.11
CA TYR A 376 12.39 33.86 -44.15
C TYR A 376 13.28 35.12 -44.06
N LEU A 377 13.40 35.89 -45.12
CA LEU A 377 14.24 37.09 -45.19
C LEU A 377 13.52 38.35 -44.68
N ASP A 378 12.19 38.41 -44.79
CA ASP A 378 11.31 39.46 -44.26
C ASP A 378 11.10 39.31 -42.72
#